data_7ac249b74f16c3c37b95d23feb22dfc2
#
_entry.id   7ac249b74f16c3c37b95d23feb22dfc2
#
_cell.length_a   1.000
_cell.length_b   1.000
_cell.length_c   1.000
_cell.angle_alpha   90.00
_cell.angle_beta   90.00
_cell.angle_gamma   90.00
#
_symmetry.space_group_name_H-M   'P 1'
#
loop_
_entity.id
_entity.type
_entity.pdbx_description
1 polymer ?
#
loop_
_entity_poly.entity_id
_entity_poly.type
_entity_poly.pdbx_seq_one_letter_code
_entity_poly.pdbx_strand_id
1 'polypeptide(L)' 'MKVVGRAMSIIGNRMLIIQCDAAQLPPLYSEVTDRKMKPVGKILDLFGNVKAPYAAVLCREKCSIRPDEKLFAK' A
#
# COMPACT_ATOMS: atom_id res chain seq x y z
N MET A 1 -14.71 2.62 -0.17
CA MET A 1 -13.26 2.43 -0.12
C MET A 1 -12.82 2.03 1.26
N LYS A 2 -11.83 1.18 1.34
CA LYS A 2 -11.28 0.74 2.61
C LYS A 2 -9.85 1.26 2.78
N VAL A 3 -9.50 1.63 3.99
CA VAL A 3 -8.11 2.01 4.29
C VAL A 3 -7.25 0.75 4.24
N VAL A 4 -6.24 0.76 3.38
CA VAL A 4 -5.30 -0.36 3.29
C VAL A 4 -4.29 -0.28 4.42
N GLY A 5 -3.77 0.90 4.66
CA GLY A 5 -2.77 1.11 5.67
C GLY A 5 -2.03 2.41 5.44
N ARG A 6 -0.85 2.52 6.03
CA ARG A 6 -0.03 3.72 5.94
C ARG A 6 1.29 3.41 5.25
N ALA A 7 1.76 4.35 4.46
CA ALA A 7 3.04 4.21 3.79
C ALA A 7 4.17 4.18 4.80
N MET A 8 5.07 3.21 4.65
CA MET A 8 6.25 3.07 5.52
C MET A 8 7.50 3.57 4.83
N SER A 9 7.77 3.05 3.65
CA SER A 9 8.98 3.39 2.93
C SER A 9 8.81 3.12 1.44
N ILE A 10 9.73 3.67 0.66
CA ILE A 10 9.79 3.41 -0.77
C ILE A 10 11.13 2.78 -1.07
N ILE A 11 11.11 1.62 -1.72
CA ILE A 11 12.33 0.93 -2.12
C ILE A 11 12.54 1.21 -3.61
N GLY A 12 13.69 1.80 -3.93
CA GLY A 12 13.92 2.25 -5.28
C GLY A 12 12.95 3.37 -5.62
N ASN A 13 12.42 3.38 -6.85
CA ASN A 13 11.51 4.43 -7.27
C ASN A 13 10.08 3.94 -7.46
N ARG A 14 9.84 2.64 -7.31
CA ARG A 14 8.55 2.07 -7.71
C ARG A 14 7.93 1.08 -6.72
N MET A 15 8.64 0.69 -5.68
CA MET A 15 8.12 -0.27 -4.72
C MET A 15 7.79 0.44 -3.43
N LEU A 16 6.51 0.47 -3.09
CA LEU A 16 6.03 1.11 -1.87
C LEU A 16 5.70 0.04 -0.84
N ILE A 17 6.20 0.22 0.38
CA ILE A 17 5.89 -0.68 1.48
C ILE A 17 4.87 -0.01 2.38
N ILE A 18 3.77 -0.69 2.61
CA ILE A 18 2.65 -0.20 3.40
C ILE A 18 2.50 -1.07 4.65
N GLN A 19 2.32 -0.43 5.79
CA GLN A 19 1.94 -1.14 7.00
C GLN A 19 0.42 -1.29 7.01
N CYS A 20 -0.05 -2.53 6.93
CA CYS A 20 -1.47 -2.81 6.82
C CYS A 20 -2.11 -3.04 8.18
N ASP A 21 -3.44 -2.92 8.22
CA ASP A 21 -4.23 -3.33 9.37
C ASP A 21 -4.53 -4.82 9.25
N ALA A 22 -4.15 -5.58 10.30
CA ALA A 22 -4.36 -7.03 10.29
C ALA A 22 -5.83 -7.41 10.17
N ALA A 23 -6.73 -6.53 10.60
CA ALA A 23 -8.17 -6.79 10.53
C ALA A 23 -8.75 -6.54 9.15
N GLN A 24 -8.04 -5.85 8.28
CA GLN A 24 -8.55 -5.45 6.98
C GLN A 24 -7.50 -5.61 5.87
N LEU A 25 -6.92 -6.81 5.79
CA LEU A 25 -5.94 -7.08 4.75
C LEU A 25 -6.59 -7.02 3.37
N PRO A 26 -6.00 -6.27 2.44
CA PRO A 26 -6.51 -6.25 1.08
C PRO A 26 -6.10 -7.52 0.33
N PRO A 27 -6.88 -7.94 -0.67
CA PRO A 27 -6.47 -9.07 -1.49
C PRO A 27 -5.28 -8.72 -2.37
N LEU A 28 -4.51 -9.73 -2.76
CA LEU A 28 -3.41 -9.55 -3.70
C LEU A 28 -3.92 -8.96 -5.00
N TYR A 29 -3.08 -8.16 -5.62
CA TYR A 29 -3.36 -7.50 -6.90
C TYR A 29 -4.48 -6.47 -6.85
N SER A 30 -4.92 -6.10 -5.64
CA SER A 30 -5.86 -4.99 -5.49
C SER A 30 -5.23 -3.69 -5.92
N GLU A 31 -6.03 -2.82 -6.51
CA GLU A 31 -5.57 -1.49 -6.86
C GLU A 31 -5.58 -0.59 -5.63
N VAL A 32 -4.48 0.11 -5.43
CA VAL A 32 -4.30 1.01 -4.29
C VAL A 32 -4.37 2.45 -4.80
N THR A 33 -5.10 3.28 -4.07
CA THR A 33 -5.24 4.70 -4.40
C THR A 33 -4.78 5.55 -3.22
N ASP A 34 -4.47 6.82 -3.50
CA ASP A 34 -4.15 7.78 -2.45
C ASP A 34 -5.43 8.46 -1.93
N ARG A 35 -5.25 9.47 -1.07
CA ARG A 35 -6.39 10.19 -0.50
C ARG A 35 -7.22 10.94 -1.53
N LYS A 36 -6.62 11.26 -2.65
CA LYS A 36 -7.29 11.97 -3.74
C LYS A 36 -7.86 11.02 -4.77
N MET A 37 -7.83 9.73 -4.46
CA MET A 37 -8.32 8.67 -5.34
C MET A 37 -7.51 8.48 -6.60
N LYS A 38 -6.29 8.98 -6.63
CA LYS A 38 -5.38 8.73 -7.75
C LYS A 38 -4.82 7.33 -7.63
N PRO A 39 -4.77 6.54 -8.70
CA PRO A 39 -4.19 5.22 -8.65
C PRO A 39 -2.70 5.29 -8.34
N VAL A 40 -2.30 4.54 -7.32
CA VAL A 40 -0.90 4.44 -6.92
C VAL A 40 -0.26 3.23 -7.56
N GLY A 41 -0.90 2.08 -7.45
CA GLY A 41 -0.37 0.85 -7.99
C GLY A 41 -1.17 -0.35 -7.55
N LYS A 42 -0.55 -1.53 -7.63
CA LYS A 42 -1.20 -2.79 -7.25
C LYS A 42 -0.38 -3.49 -6.19
N ILE A 43 -1.08 -4.21 -5.31
CA ILE A 43 -0.44 -5.01 -4.28
C ILE A 43 0.16 -6.25 -4.92
N LEU A 44 1.47 -6.42 -4.77
CA LEU A 44 2.17 -7.58 -5.32
C LEU A 44 2.33 -8.69 -4.29
N ASP A 45 2.44 -8.33 -3.01
CA ASP A 45 2.73 -9.31 -1.98
C ASP A 45 2.26 -8.80 -0.63
N LEU A 46 1.95 -9.75 0.24
CA LEU A 46 1.61 -9.48 1.63
C LEU A 46 2.60 -10.28 2.48
N PHE A 47 3.23 -9.63 3.44
CA PHE A 47 4.25 -10.28 4.25
C PHE A 47 4.29 -9.67 5.64
N GLY A 48 5.15 -10.25 6.48
CA GLY A 48 5.36 -9.75 7.82
C GLY A 48 4.60 -10.55 8.86
N ASN A 49 4.47 -9.95 10.03
CA ASN A 49 3.88 -10.58 11.19
C ASN A 49 2.34 -10.57 11.10
N VAL A 50 1.70 -11.56 11.70
CA VAL A 50 0.23 -11.62 11.74
C VAL A 50 -0.36 -10.39 12.40
N LYS A 51 0.32 -9.83 13.39
CA LYS A 51 -0.16 -8.65 14.11
C LYS A 51 0.22 -7.34 13.42
N ALA A 52 1.24 -7.37 12.58
CA ALA A 52 1.72 -6.17 11.88
C ALA A 52 2.08 -6.54 10.44
N PRO A 53 1.09 -6.84 9.62
CA PRO A 53 1.35 -7.24 8.24
C PRO A 53 1.75 -6.03 7.39
N TYR A 54 2.53 -6.32 6.36
CA TYR A 54 2.97 -5.33 5.38
C TYR A 54 2.53 -5.74 3.99
N ALA A 55 2.38 -4.77 3.12
CA ALA A 55 2.09 -5.01 1.71
C ALA A 55 3.14 -4.33 0.86
N ALA A 56 3.56 -5.01 -0.18
CA ALA A 56 4.43 -4.44 -1.20
C ALA A 56 3.55 -4.01 -2.37
N VAL A 57 3.61 -2.74 -2.72
CA VAL A 57 2.82 -2.17 -3.80
C VAL A 57 3.76 -1.75 -4.93
N LEU A 58 3.51 -2.25 -6.12
CA LEU A 58 4.25 -1.79 -7.29
C LEU A 58 3.55 -0.56 -7.84
N CYS A 59 4.21 0.58 -7.76
CA CYS A 59 3.65 1.84 -8.24
C CYS A 59 3.60 1.85 -9.77
N ARG A 60 2.55 2.43 -10.32
CA ARG A 60 2.41 2.56 -11.78
C ARG A 60 3.46 3.48 -12.35
N GLU A 61 3.76 4.54 -11.63
CA GLU A 61 4.76 5.51 -11.99
C GLU A 61 5.68 5.70 -10.80
N LYS A 62 6.56 6.69 -10.87
CA LYS A 62 7.43 7.00 -9.76
C LYS A 62 6.60 7.25 -8.51
N CYS A 63 6.93 6.56 -7.43
CA CYS A 63 6.23 6.75 -6.17
C CYS A 63 6.49 8.14 -5.61
N SER A 64 5.43 8.88 -5.31
CA SER A 64 5.52 10.19 -4.69
C SER A 64 4.79 10.23 -3.35
N ILE A 65 4.53 9.07 -2.78
CA ILE A 65 3.80 8.94 -1.52
C ILE A 65 4.73 9.30 -0.37
N ARG A 66 4.22 10.09 0.57
CA ARG A 66 4.99 10.47 1.75
C ARG A 66 4.84 9.42 2.85
N PRO A 67 5.84 9.31 3.76
CA PRO A 67 5.69 8.42 4.92
C PRO A 67 4.44 8.77 5.72
N ASP A 68 3.79 7.75 6.26
CA ASP A 68 2.57 7.84 7.06
C ASP A 68 1.34 8.29 6.30
N GLU A 69 1.43 8.47 5.00
CA GLU A 69 0.26 8.80 4.20
C GLU A 69 -0.68 7.61 4.14
N LYS A 70 -1.97 7.85 4.35
CA LYS A 70 -2.97 6.78 4.27
C LYS A 70 -3.25 6.39 2.83
N LEU A 71 -3.39 5.09 2.62
CA LEU A 71 -3.68 4.55 1.30
C LEU A 71 -4.95 3.71 1.36
N PHE A 72 -5.65 3.64 0.24
CA PHE A 72 -6.97 3.04 0.17
C PHE A 72 -7.03 2.00 -0.94
N ALA A 73 -7.92 1.04 -0.80
CA ALA A 73 -8.23 0.07 -1.84
C ALA A 73 -9.69 0.22 -2.22
N LYS A 74 -9.97 -0.03 -3.47
CA LYS A 74 -11.35 -0.04 -3.93
C LYS A 74 -12.10 -1.25 -3.43
#